data_b054e19e1f601589ecf4efa707d952c9
#
_entry.id   b054e19e1f601589ecf4efa707d952c9
#
_cell.length_a   1.000
_cell.length_b   1.000
_cell.length_c   1.000
_cell.angle_alpha   90.00
_cell.angle_beta   90.00
_cell.angle_gamma   90.00
#
_symmetry.space_group_name_H-M   'P 1'
#
loop_
_entity.id
_entity.type
_entity.pdbx_description
1 polymer ?
#
loop_
_entity_poly.entity_id
_entity_poly.type
_entity_poly.pdbx_seq_one_letter_code
_entity_poly.pdbx_strand_id
1 'polypeptide(L)'
;MMTISSVSSNLDLNNETKEPFSATEAKPFKWYFDRIMFDTGYEIGINEISNLTRKLSWDSGMTIRAFIQSVATQFDNAELDYEVVLNSDFTIKKRLIHIKKKIGEVRDDIELRYGDNVKTVKRTTSINELCTAVRPVSKDDNDKVVNISSLNDWQELDEKGNVKFFHKKGTNLIFAPQANARFGNRGHNVTGGGYIVHDFSYDKVSQSELFNRSHIYLKEHSVPAINYEVEGRTGAKIGDTVKIVDDGYTPPLILS
;
A
#
# COMPACT_ATOMS: atom_id res chain seq x y z
N MET A 1 17.24 -3.36 -38.53
CA MET A 1 16.40 -3.64 -37.35
C MET A 1 15.98 -2.30 -36.76
N MET A 2 14.68 -2.01 -36.65
CA MET A 2 14.20 -0.77 -36.07
C MET A 2 13.95 -1.03 -34.58
N THR A 3 14.59 -0.25 -33.71
CA THR A 3 14.37 -0.31 -32.26
C THR A 3 13.48 0.88 -31.87
N ILE A 4 12.35 0.62 -31.25
CA ILE A 4 11.47 1.66 -30.71
C ILE A 4 11.63 1.61 -29.19
N SER A 5 12.01 2.72 -28.60
CA SER A 5 12.00 2.91 -27.15
C SER A 5 10.93 3.95 -26.79
N SER A 6 10.16 3.69 -25.75
CA SER A 6 9.16 4.61 -25.26
C SER A 6 9.25 4.73 -23.74
N VAL A 7 8.83 5.87 -23.22
CA VAL A 7 8.72 6.13 -21.79
C VAL A 7 7.30 6.55 -21.46
N SER A 8 6.87 6.31 -20.23
CA SER A 8 5.54 6.72 -19.79
C SER A 8 5.43 8.26 -19.80
N SER A 9 4.31 8.78 -20.31
CA SER A 9 4.06 10.22 -20.41
C SER A 9 4.08 10.95 -19.06
N ASN A 10 3.83 10.23 -17.95
CA ASN A 10 3.83 10.81 -16.61
C ASN A 10 5.23 11.05 -16.02
N LEU A 11 6.30 10.69 -16.75
CA LEU A 11 7.67 10.96 -16.31
C LEU A 11 8.01 12.46 -16.40
N ASP A 12 7.30 13.23 -17.23
CA ASP A 12 7.44 14.69 -17.30
C ASP A 12 7.10 15.37 -15.96
N LEU A 13 6.19 14.79 -15.16
CA LEU A 13 5.83 15.27 -13.83
C LEU A 13 6.97 15.16 -12.78
N ASN A 14 8.09 14.51 -13.12
CA ASN A 14 9.29 14.51 -12.29
C ASN A 14 10.18 15.75 -12.50
N ASN A 15 9.97 16.48 -13.59
CA ASN A 15 10.84 17.59 -13.97
C ASN A 15 10.46 18.91 -13.30
N GLU A 16 9.26 19.01 -12.73
CA GLU A 16 8.76 20.18 -12.05
C GLU A 16 8.55 19.89 -10.56
N THR A 17 8.92 20.88 -9.73
CA THR A 17 8.72 20.85 -8.28
C THR A 17 7.69 21.88 -7.87
N LYS A 18 6.92 21.58 -6.82
CA LYS A 18 5.99 22.52 -6.19
C LYS A 18 6.41 22.80 -4.76
N GLU A 19 6.09 23.99 -4.30
CA GLU A 19 6.31 24.41 -2.92
C GLU A 19 5.43 23.62 -1.94
N PRO A 20 5.90 23.47 -0.68
CA PRO A 20 5.11 22.84 0.36
C PRO A 20 3.85 23.64 0.66
N PHE A 21 2.81 22.96 1.09
CA PHE A 21 1.56 23.61 1.50
C PHE A 21 0.78 22.75 2.50
N SER A 22 -0.14 23.41 3.20
CA SER A 22 -1.01 22.77 4.19
C SER A 22 -2.46 23.11 3.90
N ALA A 23 -3.34 22.14 4.03
CA ALA A 23 -4.77 22.37 4.02
C ALA A 23 -5.22 22.85 5.41
N THR A 24 -6.01 23.91 5.48
CA THR A 24 -6.55 24.44 6.74
C THR A 24 -7.65 23.56 7.32
N GLU A 25 -8.35 22.82 6.45
CA GLU A 25 -9.43 21.90 6.80
C GLU A 25 -9.39 20.67 5.89
N ALA A 26 -10.20 19.65 6.17
CA ALA A 26 -10.28 18.45 5.33
C ALA A 26 -10.82 18.80 3.94
N LYS A 27 -10.07 18.44 2.90
CA LYS A 27 -10.37 18.73 1.50
C LYS A 27 -10.51 17.43 0.70
N PRO A 28 -11.33 17.40 -0.39
CA PRO A 28 -11.41 16.26 -1.29
C PRO A 28 -10.14 16.13 -2.13
N PHE A 29 -9.91 14.95 -2.70
CA PHE A 29 -8.76 14.69 -3.59
C PHE A 29 -8.63 15.74 -4.71
N LYS A 30 -9.75 16.10 -5.32
CA LYS A 30 -9.78 17.11 -6.40
C LYS A 30 -9.13 18.44 -6.00
N TRP A 31 -9.31 18.91 -4.78
CA TRP A 31 -8.73 20.16 -4.31
C TRP A 31 -7.20 20.11 -4.29
N TYR A 32 -6.62 18.98 -3.88
CA TYR A 32 -5.18 18.74 -3.91
C TYR A 32 -4.69 18.62 -5.34
N PHE A 33 -5.42 17.88 -6.16
CA PHE A 33 -5.11 17.68 -7.57
C PHE A 33 -5.02 19.03 -8.31
N ASP A 34 -6.04 19.87 -8.23
CA ASP A 34 -6.11 21.14 -8.92
C ASP A 34 -4.93 22.07 -8.55
N ARG A 35 -4.47 21.99 -7.30
CA ARG A 35 -3.34 22.78 -6.82
C ARG A 35 -2.00 22.22 -7.28
N ILE A 36 -1.81 20.92 -7.22
CA ILE A 36 -0.55 20.25 -7.58
C ILE A 36 -0.38 20.24 -9.10
N MET A 37 -1.45 19.95 -9.84
CA MET A 37 -1.46 19.78 -11.29
C MET A 37 -1.72 21.10 -12.05
N PHE A 38 -1.76 22.23 -11.35
CA PHE A 38 -1.95 23.51 -12.00
C PHE A 38 -0.89 23.73 -13.10
N ASP A 39 -1.36 24.07 -14.31
CA ASP A 39 -0.56 24.35 -15.51
C ASP A 39 0.24 23.15 -16.07
N THR A 40 -0.11 21.92 -15.70
CA THR A 40 0.56 20.72 -16.23
C THR A 40 -0.13 20.11 -17.47
N GLY A 41 -1.36 20.54 -17.76
CA GLY A 41 -2.18 20.00 -18.83
C GLY A 41 -2.82 18.64 -18.52
N TYR A 42 -2.76 18.18 -17.26
CA TYR A 42 -3.48 16.99 -16.81
C TYR A 42 -4.85 17.34 -16.22
N GLU A 43 -5.82 16.52 -16.49
CA GLU A 43 -7.19 16.60 -15.99
C GLU A 43 -7.53 15.33 -15.20
N ILE A 44 -8.47 15.45 -14.25
CA ILE A 44 -9.05 14.24 -13.61
C ILE A 44 -9.98 13.56 -14.62
N GLY A 45 -9.75 12.26 -14.82
CA GLY A 45 -10.68 11.38 -15.50
C GLY A 45 -11.72 10.80 -14.55
N ILE A 46 -11.65 9.51 -14.26
CA ILE A 46 -12.50 8.84 -13.27
C ILE A 46 -11.97 9.16 -11.86
N ASN A 47 -12.87 9.44 -10.92
CA ASN A 47 -12.52 9.62 -9.51
C ASN A 47 -13.47 8.80 -8.63
N GLU A 48 -13.03 7.62 -8.22
CA GLU A 48 -13.81 6.68 -7.40
C GLU A 48 -13.83 7.04 -5.90
N ILE A 49 -12.98 7.99 -5.49
CA ILE A 49 -12.84 8.44 -4.09
C ILE A 49 -13.30 9.89 -3.88
N SER A 50 -14.16 10.39 -4.76
CA SER A 50 -14.63 11.77 -4.74
C SER A 50 -15.35 12.20 -3.46
N ASN A 51 -15.86 11.23 -2.69
CA ASN A 51 -16.54 11.41 -1.41
C ASN A 51 -15.59 11.46 -0.20
N LEU A 52 -14.31 11.12 -0.38
CA LEU A 52 -13.34 11.15 0.71
C LEU A 52 -12.73 12.54 0.87
N THR A 53 -12.46 12.91 2.11
CA THR A 53 -11.76 14.16 2.45
C THR A 53 -10.64 13.87 3.43
N ARG A 54 -9.52 14.60 3.32
CA ARG A 54 -8.37 14.52 4.21
C ARG A 54 -7.82 15.91 4.49
N LYS A 55 -7.21 16.11 5.67
CA LYS A 55 -6.45 17.33 5.99
C LYS A 55 -4.97 16.98 5.91
N LEU A 56 -4.31 17.39 4.83
CA LEU A 56 -2.92 17.06 4.56
C LEU A 56 -2.02 18.27 4.64
N SER A 57 -0.77 18.04 5.04
CA SER A 57 0.26 19.06 5.17
C SER A 57 1.60 18.49 4.72
N TRP A 58 2.41 19.31 4.07
CA TRP A 58 3.78 19.00 3.68
C TRP A 58 4.70 20.14 4.10
N ASP A 59 5.82 19.79 4.71
CA ASP A 59 6.80 20.74 5.24
C ASP A 59 7.93 21.03 4.23
N SER A 60 8.03 20.22 3.17
CA SER A 60 9.03 20.38 2.10
C SER A 60 8.41 20.24 0.72
N GLY A 61 8.99 20.97 -0.24
CA GLY A 61 8.63 20.83 -1.65
C GLY A 61 9.09 19.50 -2.23
N MET A 62 8.39 19.04 -3.24
CA MET A 62 8.73 17.80 -3.96
C MET A 62 8.27 17.88 -5.43
N THR A 63 8.66 16.89 -6.23
CA THR A 63 8.19 16.83 -7.62
C THR A 63 6.68 16.66 -7.69
N ILE A 64 6.06 17.15 -8.77
CA ILE A 64 4.61 17.00 -8.98
C ILE A 64 4.18 15.54 -8.86
N ARG A 65 4.96 14.63 -9.45
CA ARG A 65 4.68 13.19 -9.36
C ARG A 65 4.71 12.69 -7.93
N ALA A 66 5.72 13.07 -7.15
CA ALA A 66 5.82 12.67 -5.75
C ALA A 66 4.67 13.24 -4.91
N PHE A 67 4.26 14.49 -5.18
CA PHE A 67 3.12 15.10 -4.50
C PHE A 67 1.82 14.35 -4.74
N ILE A 68 1.47 14.13 -6.01
CA ILE A 68 0.20 13.46 -6.32
C ILE A 68 0.18 12.01 -5.81
N GLN A 69 1.34 11.33 -5.82
CA GLN A 69 1.49 10.01 -5.23
C GLN A 69 1.31 10.06 -3.72
N SER A 70 1.89 11.07 -3.04
CA SER A 70 1.71 11.27 -1.60
C SER A 70 0.24 11.52 -1.24
N VAL A 71 -0.48 12.33 -2.03
CA VAL A 71 -1.93 12.50 -1.84
C VAL A 71 -2.66 11.19 -1.99
N ALA A 72 -2.39 10.42 -3.06
CA ALA A 72 -3.06 9.14 -3.31
C ALA A 72 -2.85 8.15 -2.15
N THR A 73 -1.62 8.06 -1.64
CA THR A 73 -1.31 7.25 -0.45
C THR A 73 -2.14 7.66 0.77
N GLN A 74 -2.30 8.97 1.02
CA GLN A 74 -3.09 9.49 2.14
C GLN A 74 -4.61 9.32 1.95
N PHE A 75 -5.06 9.10 0.72
CA PHE A 75 -6.44 8.76 0.39
C PHE A 75 -6.64 7.24 0.24
N ASP A 76 -6.27 6.51 1.31
CA ASP A 76 -6.47 5.06 1.45
C ASP A 76 -5.73 4.23 0.39
N ASN A 77 -4.50 4.68 0.03
CA ASN A 77 -3.67 4.08 -1.01
C ASN A 77 -4.36 4.01 -2.37
N ALA A 78 -5.09 5.07 -2.74
CA ALA A 78 -5.71 5.16 -4.06
C ALA A 78 -4.64 4.99 -5.16
N GLU A 79 -5.00 4.30 -6.22
CA GLU A 79 -4.13 4.03 -7.34
C GLU A 79 -4.36 5.05 -8.47
N LEU A 80 -3.25 5.50 -9.09
CA LEU A 80 -3.28 6.50 -10.15
C LEU A 80 -3.02 5.82 -11.50
N ASP A 81 -4.00 5.93 -12.40
CA ASP A 81 -3.92 5.42 -13.76
C ASP A 81 -3.87 6.57 -14.76
N TYR A 82 -2.90 6.52 -15.66
CA TYR A 82 -2.59 7.62 -16.59
C TYR A 82 -3.03 7.27 -18.00
N GLU A 83 -3.86 8.12 -18.59
CA GLU A 83 -4.37 7.96 -19.94
C GLU A 83 -4.02 9.17 -20.82
N VAL A 84 -3.57 8.90 -22.04
CA VAL A 84 -3.39 9.90 -23.09
C VAL A 84 -4.42 9.66 -24.17
N VAL A 85 -5.34 10.61 -24.32
CA VAL A 85 -6.34 10.59 -25.39
C VAL A 85 -5.77 11.33 -26.59
N LEU A 86 -5.79 10.69 -27.76
CA LEU A 86 -5.29 11.27 -29.01
C LEU A 86 -6.42 11.75 -29.90
N ASN A 87 -6.13 12.75 -30.71
CA ASN A 87 -6.92 13.13 -31.87
C ASN A 87 -6.71 12.15 -33.02
N SER A 88 -7.50 12.26 -34.09
CA SER A 88 -7.37 11.42 -35.29
C SER A 88 -6.04 11.61 -36.05
N ASP A 89 -5.36 12.72 -35.83
CA ASP A 89 -4.05 13.05 -36.39
C ASP A 89 -2.89 12.66 -35.42
N PHE A 90 -3.17 11.87 -34.37
CA PHE A 90 -2.24 11.42 -33.33
C PHE A 90 -1.66 12.54 -32.45
N THR A 91 -2.16 13.76 -32.53
CA THR A 91 -1.81 14.80 -31.55
C THR A 91 -2.52 14.54 -30.22
N ILE A 92 -1.93 15.01 -29.11
CA ILE A 92 -2.52 14.85 -27.77
C ILE A 92 -3.78 15.71 -27.66
N LYS A 93 -4.91 15.07 -27.39
CA LYS A 93 -6.18 15.74 -27.12
C LYS A 93 -6.34 16.01 -25.63
N LYS A 94 -6.05 15.04 -24.79
CA LYS A 94 -6.14 15.13 -23.33
C LYS A 94 -5.10 14.24 -22.67
N ARG A 95 -4.69 14.66 -21.46
CA ARG A 95 -3.95 13.84 -20.52
C ARG A 95 -4.80 13.66 -19.29
N LEU A 96 -5.18 12.43 -18.96
CA LEU A 96 -6.07 12.13 -17.86
C LEU A 96 -5.32 11.38 -16.77
N ILE A 97 -5.69 11.66 -15.52
CA ILE A 97 -5.33 10.85 -14.36
C ILE A 97 -6.62 10.34 -13.75
N HIS A 98 -6.79 9.01 -13.76
CA HIS A 98 -7.88 8.35 -13.07
C HIS A 98 -7.42 8.03 -11.64
N ILE A 99 -8.27 8.31 -10.68
CA ILE A 99 -8.07 8.04 -9.28
C ILE A 99 -8.98 6.87 -8.92
N LYS A 100 -8.41 5.70 -8.75
CA LYS A 100 -9.13 4.45 -8.55
C LYS A 100 -8.84 3.88 -7.15
N LYS A 101 -9.77 3.13 -6.61
CA LYS A 101 -9.52 2.35 -5.39
C LYS A 101 -8.55 1.20 -5.66
N LYS A 102 -8.66 0.62 -6.86
CA LYS A 102 -7.76 -0.42 -7.36
C LYS A 102 -7.75 -0.39 -8.89
N ILE A 103 -6.56 -0.51 -9.48
CA ILE A 103 -6.39 -0.70 -10.93
C ILE A 103 -6.42 -2.19 -11.24
N GLY A 104 -7.02 -2.55 -12.39
CA GLY A 104 -7.16 -3.93 -12.83
C GLY A 104 -8.34 -4.66 -12.21
N GLU A 105 -8.53 -5.90 -12.63
CA GLU A 105 -9.62 -6.77 -12.24
C GLU A 105 -9.07 -8.07 -11.65
N VAL A 106 -9.89 -8.77 -10.86
CA VAL A 106 -9.58 -10.14 -10.45
C VAL A 106 -9.90 -11.06 -11.62
N ARG A 107 -8.88 -11.67 -12.19
CA ARG A 107 -8.96 -12.52 -13.37
C ARG A 107 -8.84 -13.98 -12.96
N ASP A 108 -9.94 -14.53 -12.46
CA ASP A 108 -10.03 -15.94 -12.06
C ASP A 108 -9.94 -16.90 -13.27
N ASP A 109 -10.11 -16.36 -14.48
CA ASP A 109 -9.96 -17.05 -15.76
C ASP A 109 -8.50 -17.20 -16.21
N ILE A 110 -7.56 -16.52 -15.55
CA ILE A 110 -6.13 -16.58 -15.86
C ILE A 110 -5.38 -17.30 -14.73
N GLU A 111 -4.90 -18.49 -15.06
CA GLU A 111 -4.02 -19.25 -14.18
C GLU A 111 -2.62 -19.30 -14.76
N LEU A 112 -1.62 -18.84 -14.00
CA LEU A 112 -0.21 -18.90 -14.38
C LEU A 112 0.42 -20.16 -13.81
N ARG A 113 0.88 -21.04 -14.70
CA ARG A 113 1.49 -22.32 -14.35
C ARG A 113 2.81 -22.50 -15.08
N TYR A 114 3.85 -22.88 -14.36
CA TYR A 114 5.15 -23.21 -14.94
C TYR A 114 5.05 -24.41 -15.89
N GLY A 115 5.67 -24.28 -17.05
CA GLY A 115 5.67 -25.33 -18.09
C GLY A 115 4.43 -25.32 -19.00
N ASP A 116 3.45 -24.45 -18.74
CA ASP A 116 2.27 -24.23 -19.60
C ASP A 116 2.37 -22.86 -20.26
N ASN A 117 1.86 -21.81 -19.61
CA ASN A 117 1.86 -20.43 -20.11
C ASN A 117 2.98 -19.57 -19.52
N VAL A 118 3.74 -20.09 -18.57
CA VAL A 118 4.87 -19.45 -17.91
C VAL A 118 6.17 -20.20 -18.21
N LYS A 119 7.17 -19.47 -18.69
CA LYS A 119 8.51 -20.01 -19.00
C LYS A 119 9.43 -20.05 -17.79
N THR A 120 9.36 -19.00 -16.99
CA THR A 120 10.22 -18.81 -15.83
C THR A 120 9.39 -18.34 -14.66
N VAL A 121 9.59 -18.97 -13.51
CA VAL A 121 9.03 -18.52 -12.22
C VAL A 121 10.21 -18.31 -11.29
N LYS A 122 10.37 -17.08 -10.82
CA LYS A 122 11.32 -16.74 -9.76
C LYS A 122 10.54 -16.30 -8.54
N ARG A 123 10.70 -17.03 -7.46
CA ARG A 123 10.12 -16.71 -6.16
C ARG A 123 11.18 -16.10 -5.26
N THR A 124 10.89 -14.91 -4.75
CA THR A 124 11.74 -14.25 -3.76
C THR A 124 10.96 -14.10 -2.46
N THR A 125 11.56 -14.55 -1.36
CA THR A 125 10.99 -14.39 -0.02
C THR A 125 11.83 -13.39 0.76
N SER A 126 11.20 -12.36 1.31
CA SER A 126 11.86 -11.34 2.13
C SER A 126 11.29 -11.35 3.55
N ILE A 127 12.18 -11.22 4.52
CA ILE A 127 11.85 -11.06 5.95
C ILE A 127 12.28 -9.70 6.50
N ASN A 128 12.72 -8.78 5.63
CA ASN A 128 13.31 -7.51 6.05
C ASN A 128 12.35 -6.65 6.89
N GLU A 129 11.06 -6.72 6.58
CA GLU A 129 10.02 -5.95 7.28
C GLU A 129 9.12 -6.85 8.13
N LEU A 130 9.56 -8.09 8.36
CA LEU A 130 8.79 -9.03 9.17
C LEU A 130 8.76 -8.57 10.63
N CYS A 131 7.56 -8.42 11.17
CA CYS A 131 7.37 -8.13 12.58
C CYS A 131 6.29 -9.03 13.20
N THR A 132 6.38 -9.27 14.50
CA THR A 132 5.40 -10.07 15.25
C THR A 132 4.66 -9.25 16.31
N ALA A 133 5.04 -7.98 16.44
CA ALA A 133 4.30 -6.97 17.18
C ALA A 133 4.54 -5.59 16.58
N VAL A 134 3.61 -4.67 16.77
CA VAL A 134 3.73 -3.29 16.32
C VAL A 134 3.49 -2.34 17.50
N ARG A 135 4.31 -1.26 17.55
CA ARG A 135 4.18 -0.16 18.51
C ARG A 135 3.66 1.07 17.79
N PRO A 136 2.38 1.41 17.91
CA PRO A 136 1.83 2.59 17.27
C PRO A 136 2.14 3.86 18.06
N VAL A 137 2.52 4.91 17.34
CA VAL A 137 2.73 6.26 17.88
C VAL A 137 2.12 7.27 16.92
N SER A 138 1.43 8.25 17.46
CA SER A 138 0.89 9.39 16.72
C SER A 138 1.18 10.68 17.48
N LYS A 139 1.15 11.80 16.78
CA LYS A 139 1.09 13.13 17.38
C LYS A 139 -0.21 13.81 16.98
N ASP A 140 -0.88 14.42 17.94
CA ASP A 140 -2.04 15.27 17.68
C ASP A 140 -1.64 16.64 17.10
N ASP A 141 -2.62 17.50 16.84
CA ASP A 141 -2.38 18.86 16.31
C ASP A 141 -1.58 19.78 17.25
N ASN A 142 -1.36 19.37 18.50
CA ASN A 142 -0.57 20.10 19.51
C ASN A 142 0.76 19.40 19.84
N ASP A 143 1.25 18.52 18.96
CA ASP A 143 2.46 17.69 19.15
C ASP A 143 2.42 16.74 20.37
N LYS A 144 1.24 16.54 20.96
CA LYS A 144 1.07 15.61 22.06
C LYS A 144 1.03 14.17 21.54
N VAL A 145 1.84 13.32 22.17
CA VAL A 145 1.90 11.90 21.80
C VAL A 145 0.58 11.19 22.10
N VAL A 146 0.04 10.55 21.10
CA VAL A 146 -1.12 9.67 21.14
C VAL A 146 -0.64 8.22 20.95
N ASN A 147 -1.10 7.33 21.82
CA ASN A 147 -0.81 5.90 21.74
C ASN A 147 -2.07 5.08 22.09
N ILE A 148 -1.98 3.77 22.02
CA ILE A 148 -3.13 2.88 22.18
C ILE A 148 -3.26 2.28 23.59
N SER A 149 -2.41 2.65 24.55
CA SER A 149 -2.34 2.00 25.86
C SER A 149 -3.62 2.08 26.70
N SER A 150 -4.46 3.08 26.47
CA SER A 150 -5.72 3.25 27.19
C SER A 150 -6.91 2.47 26.58
N LEU A 151 -6.73 1.89 25.40
CA LEU A 151 -7.76 1.04 24.78
C LEU A 151 -7.98 -0.22 25.60
N ASN A 152 -9.19 -0.77 25.52
CA ASN A 152 -9.52 -2.01 26.22
C ASN A 152 -8.86 -3.22 25.56
N ASP A 153 -8.82 -4.32 26.29
CA ASP A 153 -8.37 -5.60 25.76
C ASP A 153 -9.16 -5.95 24.48
N TRP A 154 -8.42 -6.41 23.48
CA TRP A 154 -8.98 -6.79 22.19
C TRP A 154 -8.25 -8.00 21.63
N GLN A 155 -8.97 -8.85 20.89
CA GLN A 155 -8.38 -9.98 20.19
C GLN A 155 -9.12 -10.30 18.88
N GLU A 156 -8.38 -10.80 17.90
CA GLU A 156 -8.87 -11.42 16.66
C GLU A 156 -8.51 -12.90 16.70
N LEU A 157 -9.47 -13.78 16.42
CA LEU A 157 -9.27 -15.22 16.37
C LEU A 157 -9.15 -15.69 14.93
N ASP A 158 -8.44 -16.80 14.72
CA ASP A 158 -8.44 -17.52 13.45
C ASP A 158 -9.71 -18.43 13.35
N GLU A 159 -9.88 -19.05 12.19
CA GLU A 159 -11.00 -19.97 11.91
C GLU A 159 -11.09 -21.17 12.87
N LYS A 160 -10.00 -21.50 13.57
CA LYS A 160 -9.89 -22.58 14.55
C LYS A 160 -10.11 -22.10 16.01
N GLY A 161 -10.36 -20.80 16.20
CA GLY A 161 -10.55 -20.18 17.51
C GLY A 161 -9.25 -19.84 18.26
N ASN A 162 -8.08 -19.93 17.63
CA ASN A 162 -6.83 -19.51 18.26
C ASN A 162 -6.59 -18.02 18.08
N VAL A 163 -5.96 -17.37 19.06
CA VAL A 163 -5.64 -15.96 19.01
C VAL A 163 -4.65 -15.68 17.87
N LYS A 164 -5.09 -14.90 16.90
CA LYS A 164 -4.29 -14.47 15.75
C LYS A 164 -3.57 -13.15 16.03
N PHE A 165 -4.33 -12.18 16.55
CA PHE A 165 -3.83 -10.90 17.02
C PHE A 165 -4.47 -10.53 18.34
N PHE A 166 -3.75 -9.77 19.20
CA PHE A 166 -4.33 -9.22 20.41
C PHE A 166 -3.67 -7.91 20.84
N HIS A 167 -4.42 -7.12 21.59
CA HIS A 167 -3.96 -5.97 22.34
C HIS A 167 -4.37 -6.13 23.79
N LYS A 168 -3.50 -5.72 24.72
CA LYS A 168 -3.78 -5.73 26.17
C LYS A 168 -3.75 -4.31 26.70
N LYS A 169 -4.78 -3.92 27.40
CA LYS A 169 -4.87 -2.63 28.08
C LYS A 169 -3.63 -2.37 28.95
N GLY A 170 -3.13 -1.15 28.91
CA GLY A 170 -1.90 -0.76 29.61
C GLY A 170 -0.63 -0.96 28.77
N THR A 171 -0.72 -1.62 27.62
CA THR A 171 0.42 -1.76 26.69
C THR A 171 0.24 -0.88 25.46
N ASN A 172 1.33 -0.36 24.90
CA ASN A 172 1.29 0.31 23.61
C ASN A 172 1.75 -0.63 22.49
N LEU A 173 1.17 -1.84 22.43
CA LEU A 173 1.55 -2.88 21.48
C LEU A 173 0.30 -3.64 20.99
N ILE A 174 0.34 -4.03 19.71
CA ILE A 174 -0.51 -5.06 19.14
C ILE A 174 0.38 -6.25 18.83
N PHE A 175 -0.03 -7.46 19.17
CA PHE A 175 0.76 -8.66 19.11
C PHE A 175 0.18 -9.67 18.11
N ALA A 176 1.05 -10.42 17.41
CA ALA A 176 0.73 -11.53 16.54
C ALA A 176 1.36 -12.83 17.08
N PRO A 177 0.73 -13.52 18.05
CA PRO A 177 1.33 -14.68 18.74
C PRO A 177 1.62 -15.85 17.82
N GLN A 178 0.80 -16.10 16.80
CA GLN A 178 1.03 -17.16 15.84
C GLN A 178 2.25 -16.89 14.96
N ALA A 179 2.42 -15.62 14.50
CA ALA A 179 3.61 -15.18 13.79
C ALA A 179 4.85 -15.27 14.69
N ASN A 180 4.72 -14.85 15.95
CA ASN A 180 5.80 -14.95 16.93
C ASN A 180 6.22 -16.39 17.20
N ALA A 181 5.26 -17.33 17.22
CA ALA A 181 5.56 -18.75 17.35
C ALA A 181 6.41 -19.30 16.20
N ARG A 182 6.33 -18.70 15.02
CA ARG A 182 7.10 -19.09 13.82
C ARG A 182 8.42 -18.34 13.69
N PHE A 183 8.40 -17.02 13.88
CA PHE A 183 9.47 -16.12 13.49
C PHE A 183 10.11 -15.34 14.65
N GLY A 184 9.50 -15.37 15.85
CA GLY A 184 9.98 -14.62 17.00
C GLY A 184 11.40 -15.01 17.44
N ASN A 185 12.02 -14.09 18.17
CA ASN A 185 13.35 -14.30 18.73
C ASN A 185 13.36 -15.51 19.68
N ARG A 186 14.40 -16.33 19.60
CA ARG A 186 14.62 -17.52 20.42
C ARG A 186 15.96 -17.40 21.13
N GLY A 187 16.07 -17.96 22.31
CA GLY A 187 17.32 -18.02 23.06
C GLY A 187 17.12 -18.00 24.57
N HIS A 188 18.19 -18.26 25.31
CA HIS A 188 18.16 -18.36 26.77
C HIS A 188 17.78 -17.04 27.49
N ASN A 189 18.04 -15.89 26.85
CA ASN A 189 17.81 -14.57 27.47
C ASN A 189 16.51 -13.90 27.00
N VAL A 190 15.60 -14.65 26.32
CA VAL A 190 14.32 -14.11 25.85
C VAL A 190 13.29 -14.19 26.97
N THR A 191 13.11 -13.11 27.72
CA THR A 191 12.16 -13.04 28.85
C THR A 191 10.83 -12.36 28.49
N GLY A 192 10.78 -11.56 27.42
CA GLY A 192 9.61 -10.79 26.97
C GLY A 192 8.78 -11.45 25.86
N GLY A 193 8.85 -12.80 25.71
CA GLY A 193 8.10 -13.53 24.70
C GLY A 193 8.72 -13.51 23.28
N GLY A 194 9.85 -12.81 23.09
CA GLY A 194 10.63 -12.83 21.86
C GLY A 194 9.97 -12.15 20.65
N TYR A 195 9.06 -11.22 20.88
CA TYR A 195 8.41 -10.49 19.79
C TYR A 195 9.39 -9.59 19.04
N ILE A 196 9.28 -9.59 17.71
CA ILE A 196 9.96 -8.64 16.82
C ILE A 196 9.04 -7.44 16.71
N VAL A 197 9.44 -6.31 17.29
CA VAL A 197 8.61 -5.11 17.40
C VAL A 197 9.03 -4.10 16.34
N HIS A 198 8.07 -3.64 15.52
CA HIS A 198 8.23 -2.48 14.65
C HIS A 198 7.48 -1.28 15.20
N ASP A 199 8.07 -0.11 15.04
CA ASP A 199 7.39 1.15 15.31
C ASP A 199 6.56 1.56 14.11
N PHE A 200 5.31 1.96 14.35
CA PHE A 200 4.38 2.47 13.33
C PHE A 200 3.96 3.88 13.73
N SER A 201 4.25 4.85 12.87
CA SER A 201 3.88 6.25 13.10
C SER A 201 2.85 6.70 12.09
N TYR A 202 1.76 7.30 12.59
CA TYR A 202 0.75 7.93 11.76
C TYR A 202 0.12 9.09 12.52
N ASP A 203 0.43 10.32 12.10
CA ASP A 203 0.09 11.52 12.84
C ASP A 203 -1.33 12.04 12.59
N LYS A 204 -1.83 12.82 13.53
CA LYS A 204 -3.12 13.53 13.44
C LYS A 204 -4.34 12.63 13.27
N VAL A 205 -4.32 11.46 13.90
CA VAL A 205 -5.44 10.52 13.90
C VAL A 205 -5.94 10.23 15.31
N SER A 206 -7.17 9.77 15.40
CA SER A 206 -7.72 9.28 16.66
C SER A 206 -7.03 8.00 17.11
N GLN A 207 -7.10 7.71 18.41
CA GLN A 207 -6.55 6.50 18.99
C GLN A 207 -7.12 5.22 18.35
N SER A 208 -8.41 5.21 18.04
CA SER A 208 -9.07 4.08 17.35
C SER A 208 -8.58 3.92 15.90
N GLU A 209 -8.39 5.01 15.20
CA GLU A 209 -7.85 4.96 13.83
C GLU A 209 -6.40 4.53 13.81
N LEU A 210 -5.59 5.03 14.76
CA LEU A 210 -4.21 4.61 14.94
C LEU A 210 -4.13 3.10 15.18
N PHE A 211 -5.01 2.56 16.06
CA PHE A 211 -5.09 1.12 16.30
C PHE A 211 -5.42 0.34 15.02
N ASN A 212 -6.45 0.75 14.30
CA ASN A 212 -6.88 0.04 13.09
C ASN A 212 -5.80 0.02 12.01
N ARG A 213 -5.12 1.16 11.77
CA ARG A 213 -4.02 1.25 10.81
C ARG A 213 -2.82 0.41 11.22
N SER A 214 -2.48 0.42 12.49
CA SER A 214 -1.39 -0.40 13.04
C SER A 214 -1.70 -1.90 12.99
N HIS A 215 -2.96 -2.27 13.18
CA HIS A 215 -3.40 -3.66 13.03
C HIS A 215 -3.30 -4.12 11.57
N ILE A 216 -3.70 -3.30 10.61
CA ILE A 216 -3.54 -3.58 9.18
C ILE A 216 -2.06 -3.76 8.85
N TYR A 217 -1.21 -2.83 9.30
CA TYR A 217 0.25 -2.94 9.13
C TYR A 217 0.80 -4.26 9.69
N LEU A 218 0.44 -4.61 10.93
CA LEU A 218 0.89 -5.88 11.53
C LEU A 218 0.39 -7.10 10.75
N LYS A 219 -0.84 -7.03 10.22
CA LYS A 219 -1.45 -8.11 9.44
C LYS A 219 -0.65 -8.40 8.16
N GLU A 220 -0.20 -7.35 7.48
CA GLU A 220 0.61 -7.42 6.28
C GLU A 220 2.05 -7.88 6.55
N HIS A 221 2.64 -7.44 7.67
CA HIS A 221 4.05 -7.68 8.01
C HIS A 221 4.28 -8.86 8.98
N SER A 222 3.23 -9.55 9.41
CA SER A 222 3.35 -10.73 10.27
C SER A 222 3.67 -12.02 9.53
N VAL A 223 3.79 -11.94 8.22
CA VAL A 223 4.20 -13.03 7.31
C VAL A 223 5.33 -12.55 6.41
N PRO A 224 6.25 -13.44 5.99
CA PRO A 224 7.26 -13.06 5.00
C PRO A 224 6.63 -12.54 3.71
N ALA A 225 7.16 -11.45 3.18
CA ALA A 225 6.76 -10.96 1.88
C ALA A 225 7.26 -11.93 0.79
N ILE A 226 6.34 -12.39 -0.05
CA ILE A 226 6.64 -13.28 -1.17
C ILE A 226 6.38 -12.52 -2.47
N ASN A 227 7.38 -12.46 -3.32
CA ASN A 227 7.28 -11.89 -4.64
C ASN A 227 7.53 -12.95 -5.71
N TYR A 228 6.67 -12.99 -6.73
CA TYR A 228 6.81 -13.84 -7.89
C TYR A 228 7.11 -12.99 -9.12
N GLU A 229 8.23 -13.28 -9.76
CA GLU A 229 8.56 -12.75 -11.08
C GLU A 229 8.29 -13.88 -12.08
N VAL A 230 7.39 -13.64 -13.02
CA VAL A 230 7.02 -14.63 -14.04
C VAL A 230 7.28 -14.08 -15.43
N GLU A 231 7.85 -14.89 -16.29
CA GLU A 231 8.02 -14.60 -17.71
C GLU A 231 7.10 -15.54 -18.50
N GLY A 232 6.15 -14.95 -19.22
CA GLY A 232 5.17 -15.73 -19.96
C GLY A 232 4.27 -14.85 -20.81
N ARG A 233 3.30 -15.48 -21.47
CA ARG A 233 2.24 -14.80 -22.20
C ARG A 233 0.94 -14.96 -21.44
N THR A 234 0.38 -13.86 -21.04
CA THR A 234 -0.92 -13.83 -20.36
C THR A 234 -1.84 -12.84 -21.09
N GLY A 235 -3.13 -13.00 -20.96
CA GLY A 235 -4.13 -12.03 -21.39
C GLY A 235 -4.39 -10.97 -20.32
N ALA A 236 -3.63 -10.96 -19.22
CA ALA A 236 -3.80 -10.00 -18.15
C ALA A 236 -3.31 -8.61 -18.56
N LYS A 237 -3.94 -7.59 -18.01
CA LYS A 237 -3.53 -6.18 -18.10
C LYS A 237 -2.74 -5.79 -16.88
N ILE A 238 -2.07 -4.65 -16.96
CA ILE A 238 -1.37 -4.06 -15.81
C ILE A 238 -2.38 -3.76 -14.71
N GLY A 239 -2.09 -4.23 -13.49
CA GLY A 239 -2.95 -4.09 -12.33
C GLY A 239 -3.91 -5.27 -12.09
N ASP A 240 -4.09 -6.17 -13.08
CA ASP A 240 -4.93 -7.35 -12.88
C ASP A 240 -4.33 -8.29 -11.82
N THR A 241 -5.21 -8.84 -11.00
CA THR A 241 -4.87 -9.92 -10.07
C THR A 241 -5.12 -11.25 -10.76
N VAL A 242 -4.08 -12.08 -10.87
CA VAL A 242 -4.14 -13.39 -11.54
C VAL A 242 -3.73 -14.50 -10.57
N LYS A 243 -4.21 -15.69 -10.81
CA LYS A 243 -3.88 -16.86 -10.01
C LYS A 243 -2.54 -17.44 -10.44
N ILE A 244 -1.63 -17.66 -9.49
CA ILE A 244 -0.36 -18.37 -9.71
C ILE A 244 -0.45 -19.73 -9.03
N VAL A 245 -0.11 -20.80 -9.75
CA VAL A 245 0.01 -22.15 -9.20
C VAL A 245 1.47 -22.51 -9.12
N ASP A 246 1.96 -22.66 -7.89
CA ASP A 246 3.33 -23.09 -7.59
C ASP A 246 3.33 -24.58 -7.20
N ASP A 247 3.65 -25.42 -8.18
CA ASP A 247 3.71 -26.88 -8.02
C ASP A 247 4.91 -27.35 -7.17
N GLY A 248 5.80 -26.42 -6.74
CA GLY A 248 6.89 -26.72 -5.80
C GLY A 248 6.40 -27.02 -4.38
N TYR A 249 5.10 -26.87 -4.11
CA TYR A 249 4.48 -27.23 -2.84
C TYR A 249 3.57 -28.45 -2.99
N THR A 250 3.41 -29.19 -1.88
CA THR A 250 2.47 -30.31 -1.80
C THR A 250 1.52 -30.09 -0.62
N PRO A 251 0.24 -29.75 -0.84
CA PRO A 251 -0.40 -29.43 -2.14
C PRO A 251 0.16 -28.16 -2.79
N PRO A 252 -0.04 -27.96 -4.12
CA PRO A 252 0.38 -26.76 -4.81
C PRO A 252 -0.11 -25.49 -4.14
N LEU A 253 0.75 -24.49 -4.02
CA LEU A 253 0.38 -23.19 -3.48
C LEU A 253 -0.35 -22.39 -4.55
N ILE A 254 -1.55 -21.94 -4.24
CA ILE A 254 -2.36 -21.08 -5.09
C ILE A 254 -2.35 -19.68 -4.48
N LEU A 255 -1.92 -18.70 -5.28
CA LEU A 255 -1.84 -17.28 -4.91
C LEU A 255 -2.72 -16.46 -5.86
N SER A 256 -3.38 -15.48 -5.33
CA SER A 256 -4.22 -14.53 -6.08
C SER A 256 -3.94 -13.10 -5.63
#